data_3f52d97e6e122bc82c50b527daf4b8f1
#
_entry.id   3f52d97e6e122bc82c50b527daf4b8f1
#
_cell.length_a   1.000
_cell.length_b   1.000
_cell.length_c   1.000
_cell.angle_alpha   90.00
_cell.angle_beta   90.00
_cell.angle_gamma   90.00
#
_symmetry.space_group_name_H-M   'P 1'
#
loop_
_entity.id
_entity.type
_entity.pdbx_description
1 polymer ?
#
loop_
_entity_poly.entity_id
_entity_poly.type
_entity_poly.pdbx_seq_one_letter_code
_entity_poly.pdbx_strand_id
1 'polypeptide(L)'
;MKAELSAFDVHFLVKELKSLEGGKLDSIFASGKQEWYFQFHKQGKQILSIHLPSFMFLTEQRQESQPSTFCMFLRKRIEQSRVLTIEQYAFERVVTMRLQSKEAQYILVIELFSKGNLILCDEAMKILGALEPQEWKSRTIKKDEQYKYPERAFSILSCTHEQLAVCFQGSSRATIAASLATDVGLSGPLAEEVCVRAGITKSNSPKQSGLEESKKILTHFAQMLALPLEPRIYTTTESKHVTPVRFRMYEGLQEQSFESFSAALGHYWSALPMTIENPQRKKLLAILEAQRKQLTDVEQDITLHQSIGDYLYEHYQEFNDFLQEAARLRKQNKLNPEIVKGIRILSVDSKKSAVTIEKD
;
A
#
# COMPACT_ATOMS: atom_id res chain seq x y z
N MET A 1 5.13 -11.66 -3.59
CA MET A 1 5.74 -10.69 -2.63
C MET A 1 4.69 -10.34 -1.58
N LYS A 2 5.05 -10.29 -0.29
CA LYS A 2 4.13 -9.90 0.80
C LYS A 2 3.91 -8.39 0.74
N ALA A 3 2.65 -7.97 0.54
CA ALA A 3 2.29 -6.55 0.45
C ALA A 3 1.89 -5.96 1.82
N GLU A 4 1.47 -6.79 2.76
CA GLU A 4 0.98 -6.38 4.08
C GLU A 4 1.10 -7.53 5.10
N LEU A 5 1.08 -7.18 6.38
CA LEU A 5 1.01 -8.16 7.46
C LEU A 5 -0.36 -8.85 7.48
N SER A 6 -0.36 -10.17 7.67
CA SER A 6 -1.57 -10.94 7.96
C SER A 6 -1.90 -10.89 9.46
N ALA A 7 -3.10 -11.34 9.84
CA ALA A 7 -3.45 -11.50 11.24
C ALA A 7 -2.52 -12.48 11.98
N PHE A 8 -2.02 -13.51 11.29
CA PHE A 8 -1.02 -14.43 11.80
C PHE A 8 0.32 -13.75 12.09
N ASP A 9 0.76 -12.87 11.19
CA ASP A 9 1.98 -12.09 11.43
C ASP A 9 1.83 -11.18 12.63
N VAL A 10 0.69 -10.50 12.74
CA VAL A 10 0.38 -9.62 13.88
C VAL A 10 0.36 -10.41 15.18
N HIS A 11 -0.16 -11.65 15.19
CA HIS A 11 -0.15 -12.52 16.36
C HIS A 11 1.27 -12.75 16.91
N PHE A 12 2.21 -13.05 16.04
CA PHE A 12 3.60 -13.28 16.44
C PHE A 12 4.34 -11.98 16.74
N LEU A 13 4.06 -10.93 15.98
CA LEU A 13 4.65 -9.63 16.24
C LEU A 13 4.25 -9.09 17.61
N VAL A 14 2.99 -9.22 17.99
CA VAL A 14 2.52 -8.80 19.33
C VAL A 14 3.24 -9.54 20.45
N LYS A 15 3.63 -10.82 20.26
CA LYS A 15 4.48 -11.53 21.25
C LYS A 15 5.82 -10.83 21.46
N GLU A 16 6.45 -10.29 20.41
CA GLU A 16 7.68 -9.48 20.54
C GLU A 16 7.41 -8.11 21.17
N LEU A 17 6.32 -7.45 20.72
CA LEU A 17 5.96 -6.11 21.22
C LEU A 17 5.64 -6.07 22.72
N LYS A 18 5.30 -7.20 23.33
CA LYS A 18 5.16 -7.30 24.79
C LYS A 18 6.44 -6.95 25.55
N SER A 19 7.60 -7.02 24.89
CA SER A 19 8.85 -6.50 25.45
C SER A 19 8.77 -5.02 25.83
N LEU A 20 7.91 -4.24 25.16
CA LEU A 20 7.68 -2.81 25.45
C LEU A 20 6.80 -2.58 26.68
N GLU A 21 6.05 -3.59 27.15
CA GLU A 21 5.17 -3.47 28.33
C GLU A 21 5.99 -3.12 29.58
N GLY A 22 5.49 -2.18 30.36
CA GLY A 22 6.20 -1.58 31.48
C GLY A 22 7.22 -0.49 31.09
N GLY A 23 7.55 -0.36 29.82
CA GLY A 23 8.38 0.71 29.29
C GLY A 23 7.65 2.04 29.17
N LYS A 24 8.39 3.10 28.95
CA LYS A 24 7.89 4.46 28.80
C LYS A 24 7.89 4.86 27.34
N LEU A 25 6.78 5.37 26.84
CA LEU A 25 6.68 6.01 25.53
C LEU A 25 7.36 7.39 25.61
N ASP A 26 8.56 7.49 25.07
CA ASP A 26 9.41 8.67 25.20
C ASP A 26 9.03 9.76 24.20
N SER A 27 8.91 9.40 22.93
CA SER A 27 8.64 10.37 21.87
C SER A 27 7.88 9.74 20.70
N ILE A 28 7.10 10.55 19.96
CA ILE A 28 6.33 10.14 18.79
C ILE A 28 6.76 10.98 17.60
N PHE A 29 7.02 10.34 16.47
CA PHE A 29 7.37 10.99 15.21
C PHE A 29 6.49 10.45 14.08
N ALA A 30 6.29 11.27 13.04
CA ALA A 30 5.51 10.89 11.88
C ALA A 30 6.15 11.46 10.61
N SER A 31 6.19 10.67 9.54
CA SER A 31 6.56 11.12 8.19
C SER A 31 5.33 11.00 7.29
N GLY A 32 4.68 12.12 7.03
CA GLY A 32 3.38 12.16 6.37
C GLY A 32 2.26 11.52 7.20
N LYS A 33 1.29 10.87 6.51
CA LYS A 33 0.16 10.20 7.16
C LYS A 33 0.39 8.72 7.41
N GLN A 34 1.31 8.11 6.69
CA GLN A 34 1.44 6.64 6.65
C GLN A 34 2.59 6.12 7.51
N GLU A 35 3.60 6.91 7.80
CA GLU A 35 4.78 6.45 8.53
C GLU A 35 4.82 7.07 9.92
N TRP A 36 4.88 6.21 10.94
CA TRP A 36 4.86 6.59 12.34
C TRP A 36 5.95 5.88 13.10
N TYR A 37 6.58 6.57 14.04
CA TYR A 37 7.64 6.05 14.89
C TYR A 37 7.35 6.40 16.33
N PHE A 38 7.15 5.35 17.15
CA PHE A 38 6.93 5.46 18.59
C PHE A 38 8.20 5.01 19.28
N GLN A 39 8.89 5.92 19.94
CA GLN A 39 10.12 5.65 20.64
C GLN A 39 9.83 5.32 22.10
N PHE A 40 10.30 4.15 22.54
CA PHE A 40 10.14 3.68 23.90
C PHE A 40 11.50 3.59 24.60
N HIS A 41 11.47 3.69 25.93
CA HIS A 41 12.58 3.46 26.81
C HIS A 41 12.20 2.48 27.93
N LYS A 42 12.91 1.34 28.02
CA LYS A 42 12.76 0.33 29.08
C LYS A 42 14.12 -0.16 29.55
N GLN A 43 14.81 -0.99 28.79
CA GLN A 43 16.19 -1.46 29.01
C GLN A 43 17.10 -0.97 27.88
N GLY A 44 16.82 0.20 27.35
CA GLY A 44 17.40 0.81 26.20
C GLY A 44 16.34 1.47 25.34
N LYS A 45 16.77 2.08 24.25
CA LYS A 45 15.90 2.73 23.26
C LYS A 45 15.36 1.67 22.30
N GLN A 46 14.06 1.63 22.12
CA GLN A 46 13.37 0.81 21.13
C GLN A 46 12.40 1.69 20.33
N ILE A 47 12.32 1.49 19.04
CA ILE A 47 11.44 2.26 18.17
C ILE A 47 10.47 1.30 17.48
N LEU A 48 9.17 1.50 17.67
CA LEU A 48 8.13 0.85 16.88
C LEU A 48 7.87 1.68 15.64
N SER A 49 8.20 1.14 14.48
CA SER A 49 7.89 1.71 13.17
C SER A 49 6.56 1.15 12.68
N ILE A 50 5.67 2.02 12.22
CA ILE A 50 4.35 1.66 11.68
C ILE A 50 4.23 2.29 10.29
N HIS A 51 4.02 1.46 9.29
CA HIS A 51 3.80 1.85 7.89
C HIS A 51 2.38 1.47 7.50
N LEU A 52 1.45 2.38 7.71
CA LEU A 52 0.03 2.18 7.44
C LEU A 52 -0.26 2.00 5.95
N PRO A 53 -1.13 1.07 5.56
CA PRO A 53 -1.81 0.06 6.38
C PRO A 53 -1.05 -1.27 6.49
N SER A 54 0.21 -1.33 6.06
CA SER A 54 0.82 -2.56 5.58
C SER A 54 1.74 -3.25 6.60
N PHE A 55 2.61 -2.49 7.28
CA PHE A 55 3.68 -3.06 8.12
C PHE A 55 3.81 -2.36 9.45
N MET A 56 4.29 -3.11 10.42
CA MET A 56 4.68 -2.63 11.74
C MET A 56 5.80 -3.53 12.26
N PHE A 57 6.88 -2.97 12.85
CA PHE A 57 7.99 -3.74 13.41
C PHE A 57 8.86 -2.87 14.30
N LEU A 58 9.67 -3.47 15.18
CA LEU A 58 10.69 -2.78 15.96
C LEU A 58 11.91 -2.48 15.07
N THR A 59 12.49 -1.30 15.24
CA THR A 59 13.68 -0.83 14.51
C THR A 59 14.55 0.05 15.38
N GLU A 60 15.80 0.25 15.01
CA GLU A 60 16.69 1.21 15.64
C GLU A 60 16.69 2.57 14.93
N GLN A 61 16.18 2.62 13.70
CA GLN A 61 16.20 3.80 12.85
C GLN A 61 14.81 4.45 12.74
N ARG A 62 14.80 5.75 12.56
CA ARG A 62 13.60 6.53 12.27
C ARG A 62 13.90 7.58 11.21
N GLN A 63 12.88 7.96 10.47
CA GLN A 63 12.95 9.13 9.61
C GLN A 63 12.56 10.38 10.40
N GLU A 64 13.23 11.49 10.15
CA GLU A 64 12.87 12.78 10.70
C GLU A 64 11.99 13.55 9.73
N SER A 65 10.89 14.10 10.24
CA SER A 65 10.05 15.01 9.49
C SER A 65 9.31 15.97 10.42
N GLN A 66 8.71 17.00 9.85
CA GLN A 66 7.88 17.93 10.62
C GLN A 66 6.62 17.20 11.14
N PRO A 67 6.29 17.34 12.44
CA PRO A 67 5.16 16.65 13.02
C PRO A 67 3.82 17.18 12.47
N SER A 68 2.94 16.26 12.10
CA SER A 68 1.56 16.59 11.71
C SER A 68 0.72 17.06 12.92
N THR A 69 -0.41 17.70 12.66
CA THR A 69 -1.37 18.10 13.72
C THR A 69 -1.78 16.91 14.59
N PHE A 70 -2.02 15.74 13.98
CA PHE A 70 -2.38 14.53 14.73
C PHE A 70 -1.19 13.97 15.54
N CYS A 71 0.03 14.10 15.04
CA CYS A 71 1.22 13.75 15.81
C CYS A 71 1.34 14.62 17.08
N MET A 72 1.13 15.94 16.95
CA MET A 72 1.13 16.85 18.10
C MET A 72 -0.03 16.57 19.07
N PHE A 73 -1.20 16.16 18.56
CA PHE A 73 -2.32 15.72 19.37
C PHE A 73 -1.99 14.48 20.20
N LEU A 74 -1.32 13.47 19.62
CA LEU A 74 -0.87 12.27 20.34
C LEU A 74 0.21 12.63 21.37
N ARG A 75 1.23 13.40 20.99
CA ARG A 75 2.30 13.84 21.91
C ARG A 75 1.71 14.47 23.18
N LYS A 76 0.80 15.40 23.02
CA LYS A 76 0.18 16.10 24.17
C LYS A 76 -0.49 15.17 25.18
N ARG A 77 -0.98 13.99 24.77
CA ARG A 77 -1.77 13.09 25.61
C ARG A 77 -1.03 11.86 26.09
N ILE A 78 -0.24 11.25 25.22
CA ILE A 78 0.35 9.93 25.50
C ILE A 78 1.87 9.92 25.51
N GLU A 79 2.56 10.99 25.12
CA GLU A 79 4.00 11.08 25.31
C GLU A 79 4.32 11.04 26.80
N GLN A 80 5.40 10.36 27.18
CA GLN A 80 5.81 10.10 28.56
C GLN A 80 4.88 9.11 29.32
N SER A 81 3.90 8.49 28.67
CA SER A 81 3.04 7.46 29.28
C SER A 81 3.77 6.13 29.42
N ARG A 82 3.37 5.33 30.41
CA ARG A 82 3.84 3.96 30.61
C ARG A 82 2.97 3.00 29.80
N VAL A 83 3.58 2.07 29.08
CA VAL A 83 2.87 1.00 28.38
C VAL A 83 2.38 -0.03 29.40
N LEU A 84 1.08 -0.26 29.46
CA LEU A 84 0.48 -1.27 30.32
C LEU A 84 0.40 -2.62 29.62
N THR A 85 -0.30 -2.66 28.47
CA THR A 85 -0.48 -3.88 27.68
C THR A 85 -0.42 -3.58 26.19
N ILE A 86 0.01 -4.59 25.39
CA ILE A 86 -0.07 -4.58 23.94
C ILE A 86 -0.72 -5.88 23.50
N GLU A 87 -1.87 -5.76 22.82
CA GLU A 87 -2.71 -6.90 22.47
C GLU A 87 -3.20 -6.83 21.03
N GLN A 88 -3.33 -7.99 20.40
CA GLN A 88 -4.06 -8.13 19.15
C GLN A 88 -5.54 -8.34 19.46
N TYR A 89 -6.42 -7.60 18.79
CA TYR A 89 -7.86 -7.87 18.90
C TYR A 89 -8.24 -9.12 18.09
N ALA A 90 -8.75 -10.13 18.77
CA ALA A 90 -9.13 -11.41 18.17
C ALA A 90 -8.03 -11.95 17.24
N PHE A 91 -8.38 -12.36 16.04
CA PHE A 91 -7.42 -12.71 14.98
C PHE A 91 -7.51 -11.70 13.82
N GLU A 92 -7.42 -10.41 14.18
CA GLU A 92 -7.55 -9.28 13.27
C GLU A 92 -6.23 -8.53 13.12
N ARG A 93 -6.14 -7.70 12.11
CA ARG A 93 -5.02 -6.77 11.91
C ARG A 93 -5.24 -5.48 12.69
N VAL A 94 -5.61 -5.63 13.95
CA VAL A 94 -5.84 -4.55 14.91
C VAL A 94 -5.02 -4.81 16.16
N VAL A 95 -4.18 -3.84 16.51
CA VAL A 95 -3.38 -3.87 17.74
C VAL A 95 -3.82 -2.75 18.65
N THR A 96 -4.01 -3.06 19.91
CA THR A 96 -4.30 -2.09 20.96
C THR A 96 -3.12 -1.96 21.90
N MET A 97 -2.78 -0.72 22.25
CA MET A 97 -1.77 -0.39 23.25
C MET A 97 -2.43 0.44 24.34
N ARG A 98 -2.49 -0.13 25.56
CA ARG A 98 -2.96 0.60 26.75
C ARG A 98 -1.82 1.36 27.36
N LEU A 99 -2.05 2.65 27.63
CA LEU A 99 -1.04 3.61 28.08
C LEU A 99 -1.53 4.31 29.34
N GLN A 100 -0.68 4.38 30.38
CA GLN A 100 -0.93 5.14 31.58
C GLN A 100 -0.14 6.44 31.55
N SER A 101 -0.81 7.56 31.41
CA SER A 101 -0.22 8.88 31.65
C SER A 101 -0.35 9.28 33.13
N LYS A 102 0.14 10.46 33.47
CA LYS A 102 -0.04 11.00 34.83
C LYS A 102 -1.52 11.31 35.15
N GLU A 103 -2.31 11.66 34.15
CA GLU A 103 -3.67 12.19 34.32
C GLU A 103 -4.73 11.13 34.05
N ALA A 104 -4.52 10.23 33.08
CA ALA A 104 -5.53 9.27 32.62
C ALA A 104 -4.91 8.06 31.94
N GLN A 105 -5.74 7.04 31.74
CA GLN A 105 -5.43 5.92 30.85
C GLN A 105 -5.95 6.22 29.45
N TYR A 106 -5.17 5.77 28.46
CA TYR A 106 -5.51 5.87 27.06
C TYR A 106 -5.33 4.54 26.35
N ILE A 107 -6.08 4.34 25.30
CA ILE A 107 -5.95 3.18 24.41
C ILE A 107 -5.63 3.70 23.01
N LEU A 108 -4.42 3.40 22.53
CA LEU A 108 -4.05 3.61 21.14
C LEU A 108 -4.42 2.38 20.33
N VAL A 109 -5.32 2.53 19.37
CA VAL A 109 -5.73 1.49 18.43
C VAL A 109 -5.01 1.70 17.11
N ILE A 110 -4.35 0.65 16.63
CA ILE A 110 -3.60 0.61 15.37
C ILE A 110 -4.35 -0.35 14.44
N GLU A 111 -4.92 0.18 13.36
CA GLU A 111 -5.61 -0.62 12.34
C GLU A 111 -4.71 -0.79 11.10
N LEU A 112 -4.33 -2.04 10.80
CA LEU A 112 -3.47 -2.39 9.68
C LEU A 112 -4.28 -2.99 8.52
N PHE A 113 -5.37 -2.34 8.13
CA PHE A 113 -6.21 -2.75 7.01
C PHE A 113 -6.86 -1.54 6.32
N SER A 114 -7.41 -1.73 5.13
CA SER A 114 -7.98 -0.65 4.31
C SER A 114 -6.96 0.48 4.05
N LYS A 115 -7.18 1.69 4.57
CA LYS A 115 -6.25 2.82 4.49
C LYS A 115 -5.27 2.87 5.66
N GLY A 116 -5.47 2.01 6.67
CA GLY A 116 -4.80 2.10 7.96
C GLY A 116 -5.30 3.25 8.81
N ASN A 117 -5.21 3.12 10.14
CA ASN A 117 -5.59 4.18 11.05
C ASN A 117 -4.85 4.09 12.39
N LEU A 118 -4.67 5.24 13.03
CA LEU A 118 -4.29 5.38 14.43
C LEU A 118 -5.41 6.10 15.13
N ILE A 119 -5.97 5.50 16.18
CA ILE A 119 -7.12 6.03 16.90
C ILE A 119 -6.76 6.08 18.36
N LEU A 120 -6.88 7.25 18.97
CA LEU A 120 -6.71 7.41 20.39
C LEU A 120 -8.06 7.44 21.08
N CYS A 121 -8.26 6.54 22.03
CA CYS A 121 -9.45 6.44 22.86
C CYS A 121 -9.12 6.69 24.33
N ASP A 122 -10.13 7.04 25.11
CA ASP A 122 -10.07 6.96 26.57
C ASP A 122 -10.20 5.50 27.07
N GLU A 123 -10.18 5.30 28.38
CA GLU A 123 -10.29 3.98 29.01
C GLU A 123 -11.62 3.28 28.68
N ALA A 124 -12.70 4.04 28.42
CA ALA A 124 -14.02 3.53 28.06
C ALA A 124 -14.15 3.29 26.54
N MET A 125 -13.08 3.37 25.76
CA MET A 125 -13.07 3.24 24.31
C MET A 125 -13.83 4.36 23.57
N LYS A 126 -14.06 5.52 24.19
CA LYS A 126 -14.57 6.70 23.50
C LYS A 126 -13.45 7.34 22.67
N ILE A 127 -13.67 7.62 21.42
CA ILE A 127 -12.67 8.18 20.51
C ILE A 127 -12.37 9.63 20.86
N LEU A 128 -11.13 9.92 21.22
CA LEU A 128 -10.61 11.27 21.45
C LEU A 128 -10.09 11.91 20.16
N GLY A 129 -9.62 11.09 19.22
CA GLY A 129 -9.17 11.51 17.92
C GLY A 129 -8.71 10.34 17.08
N ALA A 130 -8.76 10.52 15.76
CA ALA A 130 -8.32 9.53 14.77
C ALA A 130 -7.49 10.22 13.69
N LEU A 131 -6.50 9.50 13.17
CA LEU A 131 -5.67 9.98 12.05
C LEU A 131 -6.53 10.20 10.81
N GLU A 132 -7.39 9.24 10.50
CA GLU A 132 -8.34 9.29 9.38
C GLU A 132 -9.76 9.05 9.94
N PRO A 133 -10.58 10.08 10.08
CA PRO A 133 -12.00 9.89 10.36
C PRO A 133 -12.66 9.11 9.22
N GLN A 134 -13.48 8.13 9.57
CA GLN A 134 -14.11 7.22 8.60
C GLN A 134 -15.52 6.87 9.04
N GLU A 135 -16.39 6.69 8.06
CA GLU A 135 -17.78 6.34 8.29
C GLU A 135 -18.18 5.19 7.36
N TRP A 136 -18.65 4.08 7.95
CA TRP A 136 -19.19 2.92 7.26
C TRP A 136 -20.59 2.63 7.76
N LYS A 137 -21.31 1.78 7.08
CA LYS A 137 -22.66 1.36 7.50
C LYS A 137 -22.71 0.75 8.90
N SER A 138 -21.67 0.01 9.31
CA SER A 138 -21.60 -0.74 10.57
C SER A 138 -20.87 -0.02 11.69
N ARG A 139 -20.00 0.97 11.38
CA ARG A 139 -19.22 1.69 12.40
C ARG A 139 -18.78 3.07 11.93
N THR A 140 -18.63 3.97 12.89
CA THR A 140 -18.13 5.34 12.66
C THR A 140 -16.87 5.57 13.50
N ILE A 141 -15.81 6.07 12.85
CA ILE A 141 -14.59 6.50 13.52
C ILE A 141 -14.54 8.02 13.46
N LYS A 142 -15.07 8.64 14.52
CA LYS A 142 -15.12 10.09 14.66
C LYS A 142 -14.94 10.45 16.14
N LYS A 143 -14.40 11.64 16.38
CA LYS A 143 -14.27 12.14 17.75
C LYS A 143 -15.61 12.09 18.49
N ASP A 144 -15.55 11.74 19.76
CA ASP A 144 -16.67 11.59 20.72
C ASP A 144 -17.59 10.39 20.48
N GLU A 145 -17.36 9.60 19.43
CA GLU A 145 -18.04 8.32 19.19
C GLU A 145 -17.38 7.17 19.95
N GLN A 146 -18.18 6.12 20.25
CA GLN A 146 -17.68 4.88 20.82
C GLN A 146 -16.91 4.07 19.77
N TYR A 147 -15.65 3.73 20.03
CA TYR A 147 -14.92 2.86 19.14
C TYR A 147 -15.53 1.45 19.11
N LYS A 148 -15.82 0.96 17.94
CA LYS A 148 -16.27 -0.42 17.68
C LYS A 148 -15.21 -1.13 16.85
N TYR A 149 -14.85 -2.33 17.29
CA TYR A 149 -13.96 -3.19 16.52
C TYR A 149 -14.63 -3.63 15.20
N PRO A 150 -13.84 -3.93 14.15
CA PRO A 150 -14.41 -4.50 12.94
C PRO A 150 -15.08 -5.84 13.25
N GLU A 151 -16.31 -5.99 12.76
CA GLU A 151 -17.08 -7.22 12.92
C GLU A 151 -16.68 -8.20 11.80
N ARG A 152 -16.52 -9.47 12.15
CA ARG A 152 -16.42 -10.58 11.21
C ARG A 152 -17.55 -11.56 11.41
N ALA A 153 -18.09 -12.06 10.31
CA ALA A 153 -19.10 -13.11 10.34
C ALA A 153 -18.54 -14.46 10.81
N PHE A 154 -17.22 -14.68 10.71
CA PHE A 154 -16.57 -15.92 11.06
C PHE A 154 -15.25 -15.66 11.79
N SER A 155 -15.03 -16.37 12.91
CA SER A 155 -13.77 -16.29 13.67
C SER A 155 -13.17 -17.70 13.79
N ILE A 156 -12.02 -17.91 13.21
CA ILE A 156 -11.30 -19.18 13.26
C ILE A 156 -10.80 -19.55 14.67
N LEU A 157 -10.59 -18.55 15.54
CA LEU A 157 -10.15 -18.80 16.92
C LEU A 157 -11.22 -19.43 17.80
N SER A 158 -12.50 -19.20 17.50
CA SER A 158 -13.63 -19.62 18.33
C SER A 158 -14.61 -20.53 17.62
N CYS A 159 -14.42 -20.80 16.32
CA CYS A 159 -15.32 -21.68 15.59
C CYS A 159 -15.11 -23.15 15.96
N THR A 160 -16.19 -23.91 15.90
CA THR A 160 -16.14 -25.37 15.99
C THR A 160 -15.86 -25.98 14.61
N HIS A 161 -15.49 -27.27 14.58
CA HIS A 161 -15.26 -27.97 13.33
C HIS A 161 -16.53 -28.12 12.49
N GLU A 162 -17.72 -28.20 13.14
CA GLU A 162 -19.02 -28.19 12.46
C GLU A 162 -19.25 -26.85 11.75
N GLN A 163 -18.97 -25.72 12.45
CA GLN A 163 -19.12 -24.40 11.86
C GLN A 163 -18.18 -24.18 10.70
N LEU A 164 -16.94 -24.67 10.77
CA LEU A 164 -16.00 -24.61 9.65
C LEU A 164 -16.46 -25.48 8.47
N ALA A 165 -16.99 -26.68 8.73
CA ALA A 165 -17.57 -27.54 7.69
C ALA A 165 -18.76 -26.88 6.99
N VAL A 166 -19.66 -26.22 7.75
CA VAL A 166 -20.77 -25.44 7.19
C VAL A 166 -20.25 -24.29 6.32
N CYS A 167 -19.21 -23.58 6.77
CA CYS A 167 -18.55 -22.53 5.99
C CYS A 167 -18.03 -23.06 4.65
N PHE A 168 -17.40 -24.24 4.63
CA PHE A 168 -16.94 -24.89 3.40
C PHE A 168 -18.08 -25.30 2.48
N GLN A 169 -19.17 -25.85 3.01
CA GLN A 169 -20.34 -26.23 2.20
C GLN A 169 -21.00 -25.00 1.55
N GLY A 170 -21.04 -23.87 2.27
CA GLY A 170 -21.57 -22.60 1.76
C GLY A 170 -20.60 -21.82 0.85
N SER A 171 -19.36 -22.26 0.72
CA SER A 171 -18.34 -21.53 -0.04
C SER A 171 -18.58 -21.59 -1.55
N SER A 172 -18.43 -20.43 -2.20
CA SER A 172 -18.43 -20.30 -3.67
C SER A 172 -17.03 -20.40 -4.28
N ARG A 173 -15.99 -20.65 -3.46
CA ARG A 173 -14.60 -20.70 -3.91
C ARG A 173 -14.28 -22.02 -4.60
N ALA A 174 -13.38 -21.96 -5.58
CA ALA A 174 -12.99 -23.14 -6.34
C ALA A 174 -12.17 -24.16 -5.51
N THR A 175 -11.37 -23.65 -4.54
CA THR A 175 -10.44 -24.49 -3.76
C THR A 175 -10.56 -24.23 -2.27
N ILE A 176 -10.19 -25.23 -1.46
CA ILE A 176 -10.20 -25.12 0.01
C ILE A 176 -9.24 -24.05 0.49
N ALA A 177 -8.07 -23.89 -0.16
CA ALA A 177 -7.13 -22.81 0.17
C ALA A 177 -7.73 -21.43 -0.10
N ALA A 178 -8.48 -21.25 -1.18
CA ALA A 178 -9.16 -20.00 -1.48
C ALA A 178 -10.30 -19.71 -0.48
N SER A 179 -11.05 -20.74 -0.05
CA SER A 179 -12.08 -20.59 0.98
C SER A 179 -11.45 -20.22 2.33
N LEU A 180 -10.38 -20.89 2.75
CA LEU A 180 -9.64 -20.54 3.96
C LEU A 180 -9.09 -19.11 3.91
N ALA A 181 -8.59 -18.67 2.75
CA ALA A 181 -8.04 -17.34 2.59
C ALA A 181 -9.10 -16.24 2.66
N THR A 182 -10.29 -16.44 2.07
CA THR A 182 -11.29 -15.39 1.89
C THR A 182 -12.48 -15.51 2.82
N ASP A 183 -13.08 -16.70 2.93
CA ASP A 183 -14.31 -16.90 3.73
C ASP A 183 -13.97 -17.01 5.22
N VAL A 184 -12.85 -17.70 5.54
CA VAL A 184 -12.33 -17.82 6.92
C VAL A 184 -11.43 -16.64 7.29
N GLY A 185 -10.80 -15.98 6.31
CA GLY A 185 -9.99 -14.77 6.49
C GLY A 185 -8.54 -15.03 6.88
N LEU A 186 -8.00 -16.19 6.54
CA LEU A 186 -6.56 -16.41 6.57
C LEU A 186 -5.91 -15.72 5.36
N SER A 187 -4.63 -15.38 5.44
CA SER A 187 -3.92 -14.96 4.24
C SER A 187 -3.68 -16.16 3.30
N GLY A 188 -3.52 -15.91 1.98
CA GLY A 188 -3.26 -16.99 1.02
C GLY A 188 -2.13 -17.93 1.43
N PRO A 189 -0.92 -17.43 1.73
CA PRO A 189 0.20 -18.27 2.19
C PRO A 189 -0.11 -19.06 3.47
N LEU A 190 -0.84 -18.46 4.42
CA LEU A 190 -1.23 -19.17 5.64
C LEU A 190 -2.25 -20.29 5.37
N ALA A 191 -3.22 -20.03 4.49
CA ALA A 191 -4.21 -21.01 4.07
C ALA A 191 -3.55 -22.23 3.41
N GLU A 192 -2.58 -22.01 2.53
CA GLU A 192 -1.80 -23.07 1.91
C GLU A 192 -0.96 -23.85 2.91
N GLU A 193 -0.27 -23.15 3.83
CA GLU A 193 0.54 -23.79 4.87
C GLU A 193 -0.30 -24.66 5.81
N VAL A 194 -1.50 -24.19 6.19
CA VAL A 194 -2.43 -24.98 7.01
C VAL A 194 -2.87 -26.25 6.26
N CYS A 195 -3.15 -26.15 4.95
CA CYS A 195 -3.46 -27.32 4.13
C CYS A 195 -2.30 -28.32 4.11
N VAL A 196 -1.07 -27.85 3.90
CA VAL A 196 0.14 -28.71 3.90
C VAL A 196 0.30 -29.42 5.24
N ARG A 197 0.18 -28.71 6.35
CA ARG A 197 0.31 -29.30 7.69
C ARG A 197 -0.82 -30.29 8.01
N ALA A 198 -2.03 -30.03 7.55
CA ALA A 198 -3.19 -30.89 7.73
C ALA A 198 -3.19 -32.12 6.79
N GLY A 199 -2.26 -32.19 5.84
CA GLY A 199 -2.23 -33.24 4.83
C GLY A 199 -3.40 -33.17 3.85
N ILE A 200 -3.90 -31.94 3.57
CA ILE A 200 -5.04 -31.69 2.70
C ILE A 200 -4.55 -31.06 1.39
N THR A 201 -4.98 -31.60 0.27
CA THR A 201 -4.66 -31.04 -1.04
C THR A 201 -5.34 -29.69 -1.22
N LYS A 202 -4.55 -28.61 -1.32
CA LYS A 202 -5.03 -27.22 -1.37
C LYS A 202 -6.00 -26.92 -2.52
N SER A 203 -5.95 -27.67 -3.61
CA SER A 203 -6.82 -27.54 -4.78
C SER A 203 -8.15 -28.28 -4.66
N ASN A 204 -8.36 -29.08 -3.60
CA ASN A 204 -9.65 -29.75 -3.40
C ASN A 204 -10.79 -28.72 -3.29
N SER A 205 -11.98 -29.12 -3.76
CA SER A 205 -13.18 -28.30 -3.58
C SER A 205 -13.56 -28.20 -2.09
N PRO A 206 -13.86 -27.01 -1.56
CA PRO A 206 -14.29 -26.89 -0.18
C PRO A 206 -15.57 -27.69 0.11
N LYS A 207 -16.46 -27.84 -0.86
CA LYS A 207 -17.70 -28.63 -0.73
C LYS A 207 -17.48 -30.12 -0.51
N GLN A 208 -16.30 -30.65 -0.84
CA GLN A 208 -15.92 -32.04 -0.59
C GLN A 208 -15.27 -32.23 0.78
N SER A 209 -15.02 -31.12 1.51
CA SER A 209 -14.38 -31.16 2.83
C SER A 209 -15.45 -31.24 3.91
N GLY A 210 -15.34 -32.28 4.70
CA GLY A 210 -16.27 -32.59 5.78
C GLY A 210 -15.75 -32.21 7.18
N LEU A 211 -16.31 -32.86 8.18
CA LEU A 211 -15.95 -32.65 9.58
C LEU A 211 -14.51 -33.06 9.88
N GLU A 212 -13.99 -34.12 9.28
CA GLU A 212 -12.63 -34.60 9.54
C GLU A 212 -11.57 -33.63 9.01
N GLU A 213 -11.74 -33.09 7.79
CA GLU A 213 -10.86 -32.07 7.24
C GLU A 213 -10.91 -30.80 8.07
N SER A 214 -12.11 -30.38 8.49
CA SER A 214 -12.31 -29.22 9.35
C SER A 214 -11.60 -29.37 10.69
N LYS A 215 -11.68 -30.56 11.30
CA LYS A 215 -10.99 -30.89 12.56
C LYS A 215 -9.47 -30.84 12.39
N LYS A 216 -8.93 -31.43 11.31
CA LYS A 216 -7.48 -31.39 11.01
C LYS A 216 -7.01 -29.95 10.83
N ILE A 217 -7.75 -29.14 10.05
CA ILE A 217 -7.41 -27.73 9.81
C ILE A 217 -7.34 -26.95 11.11
N LEU A 218 -8.37 -27.01 11.96
CA LEU A 218 -8.39 -26.28 13.24
C LEU A 218 -7.29 -26.76 14.19
N THR A 219 -7.05 -28.07 14.24
CA THR A 219 -5.98 -28.64 15.09
C THR A 219 -4.60 -28.10 14.65
N HIS A 220 -4.29 -28.18 13.35
CA HIS A 220 -2.99 -27.71 12.86
C HIS A 220 -2.87 -26.18 12.91
N PHE A 221 -3.94 -25.44 12.68
CA PHE A 221 -3.94 -24.01 12.87
C PHE A 221 -3.65 -23.62 14.34
N ALA A 222 -4.31 -24.27 15.30
CA ALA A 222 -4.02 -24.05 16.72
C ALA A 222 -2.57 -24.38 17.09
N GLN A 223 -2.04 -25.50 16.56
CA GLN A 223 -0.63 -25.86 16.73
C GLN A 223 0.31 -24.80 16.14
N MET A 224 -0.02 -24.22 14.97
CA MET A 224 0.79 -23.17 14.36
C MET A 224 0.83 -21.90 15.21
N LEU A 225 -0.27 -21.51 15.87
CA LEU A 225 -0.28 -20.35 16.76
C LEU A 225 0.60 -20.54 18.02
N ALA A 226 0.81 -21.79 18.43
CA ALA A 226 1.64 -22.17 19.58
C ALA A 226 3.13 -22.37 19.22
N LEU A 227 3.51 -22.29 17.94
CA LEU A 227 4.91 -22.48 17.54
C LEU A 227 5.81 -21.39 18.17
N PRO A 228 7.08 -21.72 18.45
CA PRO A 228 8.08 -20.71 18.79
C PRO A 228 8.35 -19.79 17.60
N LEU A 229 8.78 -18.58 17.91
CA LEU A 229 9.27 -17.64 16.89
C LEU A 229 10.53 -18.20 16.23
N GLU A 230 10.46 -18.44 14.96
CA GLU A 230 11.58 -18.80 14.08
C GLU A 230 11.49 -17.99 12.78
N PRO A 231 11.77 -16.68 12.85
CA PRO A 231 11.54 -15.77 11.73
C PRO A 231 12.46 -16.09 10.56
N ARG A 232 11.89 -16.12 9.36
CA ARG A 232 12.62 -16.45 8.13
C ARG A 232 12.17 -15.61 6.96
N ILE A 233 13.11 -15.39 6.05
CA ILE A 233 12.82 -14.89 4.70
C ILE A 233 13.18 -16.02 3.73
N TYR A 234 12.19 -16.46 2.96
CA TYR A 234 12.35 -17.40 1.86
C TYR A 234 12.45 -16.65 0.55
N THR A 235 13.39 -17.06 -0.30
CA THR A 235 13.60 -16.47 -1.62
C THR A 235 13.21 -17.47 -2.70
N THR A 236 12.25 -17.08 -3.54
CA THR A 236 11.92 -17.76 -4.78
C THR A 236 12.55 -17.02 -5.97
N THR A 237 12.46 -17.56 -7.18
CA THR A 237 12.91 -16.89 -8.40
C THR A 237 12.21 -15.54 -8.64
N GLU A 238 10.96 -15.40 -8.17
CA GLU A 238 10.10 -14.24 -8.46
C GLU A 238 9.87 -13.33 -7.25
N SER A 239 10.02 -13.84 -6.03
CA SER A 239 9.61 -13.09 -4.85
C SER A 239 10.31 -13.54 -3.57
N LYS A 240 10.23 -12.68 -2.54
CA LYS A 240 10.62 -13.00 -1.17
C LYS A 240 9.39 -13.11 -0.29
N HIS A 241 9.42 -14.05 0.65
CA HIS A 241 8.36 -14.29 1.63
C HIS A 241 8.93 -14.23 3.04
N VAL A 242 8.43 -13.32 3.85
CA VAL A 242 8.79 -13.22 5.27
C VAL A 242 7.72 -13.90 6.12
N THR A 243 8.14 -14.75 7.06
CA THR A 243 7.24 -15.50 7.95
C THR A 243 7.76 -15.45 9.39
N PRO A 244 6.89 -15.46 10.41
CA PRO A 244 7.29 -15.46 11.81
C PRO A 244 7.75 -16.81 12.32
N VAL A 245 7.36 -17.89 11.64
CA VAL A 245 7.68 -19.29 11.95
C VAL A 245 8.04 -20.03 10.67
N ARG A 246 8.66 -21.20 10.82
CA ARG A 246 8.98 -22.04 9.66
C ARG A 246 7.73 -22.54 8.96
N PHE A 247 7.61 -22.29 7.64
CA PHE A 247 6.56 -22.83 6.79
C PHE A 247 7.05 -24.04 6.03
N ARG A 248 6.29 -25.16 6.12
CA ARG A 248 6.62 -26.42 5.43
C ARG A 248 6.46 -26.29 3.93
N MET A 249 5.52 -25.46 3.46
CA MET A 249 5.33 -25.22 2.03
C MET A 249 6.53 -24.57 1.34
N TYR A 250 7.46 -24.03 2.10
CA TYR A 250 8.68 -23.39 1.60
C TYR A 250 9.94 -24.26 1.84
N GLU A 251 9.78 -25.51 2.29
CA GLU A 251 10.91 -26.43 2.44
C GLU A 251 11.65 -26.61 1.10
N GLY A 252 12.98 -26.57 1.15
CA GLY A 252 13.84 -26.65 -0.05
C GLY A 252 14.11 -25.34 -0.76
N LEU A 253 13.48 -24.22 -0.36
CA LEU A 253 13.82 -22.91 -0.88
C LEU A 253 15.03 -22.33 -0.14
N GLN A 254 15.72 -21.39 -0.78
CA GLN A 254 16.75 -20.58 -0.09
C GLN A 254 16.10 -19.81 1.05
N GLU A 255 16.60 -20.00 2.26
CA GLU A 255 16.08 -19.35 3.46
C GLU A 255 17.17 -18.56 4.21
N GLN A 256 16.76 -17.47 4.85
CA GLN A 256 17.58 -16.68 5.78
C GLN A 256 16.82 -16.58 7.10
N SER A 257 17.47 -16.97 8.21
CA SER A 257 16.92 -16.86 9.56
C SER A 257 17.30 -15.54 10.22
N PHE A 258 16.44 -15.11 11.17
CA PHE A 258 16.62 -13.86 11.92
C PHE A 258 16.38 -14.11 13.41
N GLU A 259 16.99 -13.29 14.26
CA GLU A 259 16.85 -13.38 15.72
C GLU A 259 15.45 -12.94 16.20
N SER A 260 14.80 -12.03 15.47
CA SER A 260 13.46 -11.54 15.78
C SER A 260 12.61 -11.37 14.51
N PHE A 261 11.29 -11.42 14.66
CA PHE A 261 10.41 -11.18 13.53
C PHE A 261 10.48 -9.73 13.05
N SER A 262 10.66 -8.80 13.98
CA SER A 262 10.91 -7.38 13.67
C SER A 262 12.18 -7.20 12.81
N ALA A 263 13.27 -7.90 13.11
CA ALA A 263 14.49 -7.85 12.29
C ALA A 263 14.24 -8.40 10.88
N ALA A 264 13.52 -9.52 10.75
CA ALA A 264 13.13 -10.08 9.46
C ALA A 264 12.25 -9.12 8.67
N LEU A 265 11.26 -8.49 9.32
CA LEU A 265 10.36 -7.50 8.70
C LEU A 265 11.12 -6.25 8.27
N GLY A 266 12.00 -5.72 9.10
CA GLY A 266 12.82 -4.55 8.76
C GLY A 266 13.74 -4.81 7.57
N HIS A 267 14.39 -5.98 7.55
CA HIS A 267 15.21 -6.41 6.40
C HIS A 267 14.35 -6.58 5.13
N TYR A 268 13.20 -7.23 5.26
CA TYR A 268 12.25 -7.40 4.15
C TYR A 268 11.75 -6.04 3.64
N TRP A 269 11.36 -5.13 4.55
CA TRP A 269 10.88 -3.79 4.22
C TRP A 269 11.92 -2.97 3.47
N SER A 270 13.18 -2.96 3.94
CA SER A 270 14.27 -2.23 3.30
C SER A 270 14.64 -2.77 1.91
N ALA A 271 14.41 -4.07 1.68
CA ALA A 271 14.65 -4.72 0.41
C ALA A 271 13.47 -4.63 -0.57
N LEU A 272 12.31 -4.13 -0.12
CA LEU A 272 11.21 -3.85 -1.02
C LEU A 272 11.64 -2.73 -1.97
N PRO A 273 11.47 -2.89 -3.30
CA PRO A 273 11.66 -1.75 -4.19
C PRO A 273 10.83 -0.60 -3.64
N MET A 274 11.38 0.61 -3.63
CA MET A 274 10.67 1.85 -3.19
C MET A 274 9.38 2.11 -3.98
N THR A 275 8.99 1.18 -4.80
CA THR A 275 7.83 1.04 -5.66
C THR A 275 6.67 0.23 -5.05
N ILE A 276 6.63 -0.06 -3.73
CA ILE A 276 5.30 -0.26 -3.13
C ILE A 276 4.68 1.12 -3.06
N GLU A 277 4.31 1.55 -4.24
CA GLU A 277 3.79 2.85 -4.56
C GLU A 277 2.45 3.00 -3.86
N ASN A 278 2.42 3.99 -3.00
CA ASN A 278 1.19 4.69 -2.73
C ASN A 278 0.50 4.94 -4.09
N PRO A 279 -0.69 4.40 -4.37
CA PRO A 279 -1.38 4.57 -5.66
C PRO A 279 -1.48 6.04 -6.08
N GLN A 280 -1.49 6.97 -5.11
CA GLN A 280 -1.43 8.40 -5.34
C GLN A 280 -0.07 8.85 -5.89
N ARG A 281 1.05 8.29 -5.40
CA ARG A 281 2.39 8.58 -5.90
C ARG A 281 2.57 8.06 -7.33
N LYS A 282 2.05 6.88 -7.64
CA LYS A 282 2.04 6.34 -9.02
C LYS A 282 1.27 7.25 -9.96
N LYS A 283 0.09 7.71 -9.54
CA LYS A 283 -0.72 8.66 -10.30
C LYS A 283 0.01 9.99 -10.50
N LEU A 284 0.67 10.52 -9.47
CA LEU A 284 1.45 11.75 -9.53
C LEU A 284 2.69 11.60 -10.41
N LEU A 285 3.40 10.48 -10.34
CA LEU A 285 4.54 10.20 -11.22
C LEU A 285 4.10 10.10 -12.68
N ALA A 286 2.99 9.41 -12.97
CA ALA A 286 2.43 9.33 -14.32
C ALA A 286 2.03 10.72 -14.87
N ILE A 287 1.44 11.59 -14.02
CA ILE A 287 1.13 12.98 -14.39
C ILE A 287 2.43 13.75 -14.69
N LEU A 288 3.44 13.59 -13.85
CA LEU A 288 4.72 14.28 -14.00
C LEU A 288 5.48 13.83 -15.27
N GLU A 289 5.43 12.55 -15.60
CA GLU A 289 5.98 12.02 -16.86
C GLU A 289 5.23 12.56 -18.08
N ALA A 290 3.89 12.60 -18.02
CA ALA A 290 3.07 13.18 -19.07
C ALA A 290 3.38 14.67 -19.30
N GLN A 291 3.53 15.44 -18.22
CA GLN A 291 3.91 16.87 -18.29
C GLN A 291 5.31 17.07 -18.84
N ARG A 292 6.27 16.22 -18.45
CA ARG A 292 7.65 16.28 -19.03
C ARG A 292 7.64 16.02 -20.53
N LYS A 293 6.86 15.00 -20.96
CA LYS A 293 6.72 14.72 -22.39
C LYS A 293 6.11 15.91 -23.15
N GLN A 294 5.02 16.49 -22.62
CA GLN A 294 4.42 17.69 -23.22
C GLN A 294 5.40 18.86 -23.30
N LEU A 295 6.23 19.07 -22.27
CA LEU A 295 7.25 20.11 -22.27
C LEU A 295 8.26 19.88 -23.40
N THR A 296 8.76 18.65 -23.54
CA THR A 296 9.71 18.30 -24.61
C THR A 296 9.08 18.49 -25.99
N ASP A 297 7.82 18.09 -26.17
CA ASP A 297 7.10 18.27 -27.44
C ASP A 297 6.96 19.77 -27.78
N VAL A 298 6.59 20.61 -26.80
CA VAL A 298 6.49 22.06 -26.97
C VAL A 298 7.86 22.71 -27.24
N GLU A 299 8.93 22.28 -26.58
CA GLU A 299 10.30 22.79 -26.85
C GLU A 299 10.76 22.45 -28.28
N GLN A 300 10.43 21.24 -28.76
CA GLN A 300 10.68 20.87 -30.16
C GLN A 300 9.88 21.73 -31.14
N ASP A 301 8.60 21.97 -30.87
CA ASP A 301 7.74 22.83 -31.68
C ASP A 301 8.26 24.27 -31.70
N ILE A 302 8.69 24.81 -30.56
CA ILE A 302 9.31 26.14 -30.49
C ILE A 302 10.55 26.22 -31.39
N THR A 303 11.44 25.24 -31.27
CA THR A 303 12.68 25.18 -32.08
C THR A 303 12.35 25.11 -33.56
N LEU A 304 11.37 24.29 -33.93
CA LEU A 304 10.90 24.15 -35.31
C LEU A 304 10.33 25.48 -35.85
N HIS A 305 9.40 26.09 -35.06
CA HIS A 305 8.78 27.34 -35.49
C HIS A 305 9.78 28.50 -35.55
N GLN A 306 10.77 28.56 -34.65
CA GLN A 306 11.85 29.51 -34.72
C GLN A 306 12.67 29.33 -36.02
N SER A 307 13.07 28.09 -36.32
CA SER A 307 13.82 27.82 -37.56
C SER A 307 13.04 28.18 -38.84
N ILE A 308 11.71 27.96 -38.83
CA ILE A 308 10.82 28.35 -39.91
C ILE A 308 10.74 29.89 -39.99
N GLY A 309 10.62 30.56 -38.87
CA GLY A 309 10.57 32.01 -38.76
C GLY A 309 11.85 32.68 -39.32
N ASP A 310 13.01 32.17 -38.89
CA ASP A 310 14.32 32.63 -39.33
C ASP A 310 14.50 32.46 -40.86
N TYR A 311 14.10 31.27 -41.35
CA TYR A 311 14.14 30.98 -42.80
C TYR A 311 13.22 31.92 -43.60
N LEU A 312 11.99 32.16 -43.13
CA LEU A 312 11.06 33.11 -43.79
C LEU A 312 11.59 34.54 -43.76
N TYR A 313 12.32 34.90 -42.70
CA TYR A 313 12.91 36.25 -42.57
C TYR A 313 14.09 36.43 -43.52
N GLU A 314 14.99 35.43 -43.63
CA GLU A 314 16.11 35.42 -44.56
C GLU A 314 15.68 35.50 -46.03
N HIS A 315 14.54 34.83 -46.37
CA HIS A 315 14.01 34.74 -47.73
C HIS A 315 12.75 35.62 -47.93
N TYR A 316 12.59 36.66 -47.11
CA TYR A 316 11.38 37.48 -47.07
C TYR A 316 10.95 37.99 -48.44
N GLN A 317 11.90 38.42 -49.27
CA GLN A 317 11.60 38.99 -50.58
C GLN A 317 11.04 37.96 -51.55
N GLU A 318 11.59 36.74 -51.54
CA GLU A 318 11.12 35.62 -52.37
C GLU A 318 9.70 35.17 -51.95
N PHE A 319 9.44 35.08 -50.66
CA PHE A 319 8.10 34.73 -50.17
C PHE A 319 7.08 35.83 -50.43
N ASN A 320 7.45 37.09 -50.33
CA ASN A 320 6.56 38.20 -50.63
C ASN A 320 6.17 38.22 -52.11
N ASP A 321 7.13 38.03 -53.01
CA ASP A 321 6.89 37.90 -54.46
C ASP A 321 6.01 36.71 -54.79
N PHE A 322 6.25 35.57 -54.13
CA PHE A 322 5.40 34.37 -54.25
C PHE A 322 3.97 34.66 -53.79
N LEU A 323 3.77 35.28 -52.64
CA LEU A 323 2.44 35.57 -52.12
C LEU A 323 1.64 36.54 -52.99
N GLN A 324 2.32 37.55 -53.57
CA GLN A 324 1.72 38.49 -54.51
C GLN A 324 1.25 37.82 -55.77
N GLU A 325 2.08 36.96 -56.36
CA GLU A 325 1.71 36.19 -57.59
C GLU A 325 0.65 35.13 -57.28
N ALA A 326 0.75 34.43 -56.17
CA ALA A 326 -0.29 33.48 -55.75
C ALA A 326 -1.64 34.16 -55.54
N ALA A 327 -1.67 35.33 -54.94
CA ALA A 327 -2.88 36.15 -54.77
C ALA A 327 -3.46 36.62 -56.13
N ARG A 328 -2.62 36.95 -57.08
CA ARG A 328 -3.02 37.32 -58.46
C ARG A 328 -3.62 36.15 -59.22
N LEU A 329 -2.96 34.98 -59.16
CA LEU A 329 -3.42 33.74 -59.77
C LEU A 329 -4.77 33.27 -59.19
N ARG A 330 -4.92 33.42 -57.85
CA ARG A 330 -6.17 33.14 -57.14
C ARG A 330 -7.33 34.00 -57.67
N LYS A 331 -7.12 35.32 -57.81
CA LYS A 331 -8.17 36.23 -58.39
C LYS A 331 -8.55 35.85 -59.80
N GLN A 332 -7.70 35.19 -60.55
CA GLN A 332 -7.97 34.69 -61.90
C GLN A 332 -8.53 33.25 -61.95
N ASN A 333 -8.79 32.63 -60.80
CA ASN A 333 -9.15 31.21 -60.65
C ASN A 333 -8.16 30.24 -61.30
N LYS A 334 -6.87 30.61 -61.36
CA LYS A 334 -5.79 29.85 -62.01
C LYS A 334 -4.78 29.31 -60.96
N LEU A 335 -5.03 29.40 -59.67
CA LEU A 335 -4.13 28.87 -58.65
C LEU A 335 -4.33 27.37 -58.50
N ASN A 336 -3.51 26.59 -59.16
CA ASN A 336 -3.43 25.12 -59.06
C ASN A 336 -2.11 24.73 -58.38
N PRO A 337 -1.93 23.47 -57.93
CA PRO A 337 -0.66 22.95 -57.42
C PRO A 337 0.39 22.93 -58.52
N GLU A 338 1.15 24.00 -58.66
CA GLU A 338 2.23 24.17 -59.64
C GLU A 338 3.39 24.95 -58.99
N ILE A 339 4.51 25.05 -59.68
CA ILE A 339 5.63 25.86 -59.24
C ILE A 339 5.34 27.33 -59.54
N VAL A 340 5.26 28.16 -58.52
CA VAL A 340 5.07 29.62 -58.64
C VAL A 340 6.33 30.30 -58.13
N LYS A 341 7.01 31.07 -59.00
CA LYS A 341 8.25 31.75 -58.61
C LYS A 341 9.33 30.86 -58.02
N GLY A 342 9.43 29.62 -58.41
CA GLY A 342 10.40 28.65 -57.90
C GLY A 342 9.97 27.86 -56.66
N ILE A 343 8.84 28.19 -56.04
CA ILE A 343 8.30 27.53 -54.88
C ILE A 343 7.18 26.57 -55.28
N ARG A 344 7.29 25.32 -54.85
CA ARG A 344 6.31 24.26 -55.16
C ARG A 344 5.13 24.33 -54.22
N ILE A 345 3.92 24.42 -54.76
CA ILE A 345 2.68 24.38 -54.02
C ILE A 345 2.21 22.91 -53.89
N LEU A 346 2.10 22.40 -52.68
CA LEU A 346 1.61 21.05 -52.42
C LEU A 346 0.08 21.00 -52.35
N SER A 347 -0.54 21.98 -51.74
CA SER A 347 -2.01 22.06 -51.62
C SER A 347 -2.50 23.48 -51.47
N VAL A 348 -3.76 23.74 -51.89
CA VAL A 348 -4.43 25.03 -51.75
C VAL A 348 -5.72 24.83 -50.99
N ASP A 349 -5.84 25.42 -49.82
CA ASP A 349 -7.08 25.48 -49.04
C ASP A 349 -7.82 26.80 -49.31
N SER A 350 -8.78 26.73 -50.23
CA SER A 350 -9.57 27.89 -50.65
C SER A 350 -10.44 28.46 -49.53
N LYS A 351 -10.86 27.65 -48.53
CA LYS A 351 -11.69 28.07 -47.40
C LYS A 351 -10.91 28.87 -46.39
N LYS A 352 -9.66 28.42 -46.09
CA LYS A 352 -8.78 29.09 -45.11
C LYS A 352 -7.86 30.15 -45.76
N SER A 353 -7.94 30.30 -47.06
CA SER A 353 -7.01 31.17 -47.82
C SER A 353 -5.53 30.84 -47.55
N ALA A 354 -5.21 29.55 -47.44
CA ALA A 354 -3.88 29.05 -47.16
C ALA A 354 -3.34 28.20 -48.27
N VAL A 355 -2.03 28.26 -48.47
CA VAL A 355 -1.26 27.40 -49.39
C VAL A 355 -0.24 26.63 -48.59
N THR A 356 -0.11 25.32 -48.87
CA THR A 356 0.98 24.52 -48.31
C THR A 356 2.08 24.42 -49.40
N ILE A 357 3.28 24.77 -49.01
CA ILE A 357 4.44 24.78 -49.90
C ILE A 357 5.47 23.75 -49.46
N GLU A 358 6.30 23.27 -50.43
CA GLU A 358 7.43 22.41 -50.13
C GLU A 358 8.66 23.28 -49.84
N LYS A 359 9.36 22.99 -48.77
CA LYS A 359 10.65 23.60 -48.46
C LYS A 359 11.72 22.64 -48.94
N ASP A 360 12.58 23.05 -49.85
CA ASP A 360 13.81 22.36 -50.25
C ASP A 360 14.86 22.42 -49.13
#